data_bc0f84c0f8235cd4d138d1089c9b8aed
#
_entry.id   bc0f84c0f8235cd4d138d1089c9b8aed
#
_cell.length_a   1.000
_cell.length_b   1.000
_cell.length_c   1.000
_cell.angle_alpha   90.00
_cell.angle_beta   90.00
_cell.angle_gamma   90.00
#
_symmetry.space_group_name_H-M   'P 1'
#
loop_
_entity.id
_entity.type
_entity.pdbx_description
1 polymer ?
#
loop_
_entity_poly.entity_id
_entity_poly.type
_entity_poly.pdbx_seq_one_letter_code
_entity_poly.pdbx_strand_id
1 'polypeptide(L)'
;MIVVVFNKPDFEYDVHSLLKEFFPQEDVQMYYSCSPDEVEGKNLACTHHEMTDDGVKEFADASQVFKIDYVGEEIAVEWTLNMVGDKADRENPDKEILNNSRTTGDMQQATISDIKTARESICTKISVDSADRKETKNRLKLALYSMIEKGTGKSLPWGTLSGIRPTKIAMKCIEDGMSDKETYDYLKETYLASDEKIGLSIGIAKREKALLDRVDYDNGYSLYIGIPFCPSTCAYCSFTSYPLGVWKNRVDDYLDALEKDRKSTR
;
A
#
# COMPACT_ATOMS: atom_id res chain seq x y z
N MET A 1 2.05 -9.89 -12.40
CA MET A 1 1.60 -10.42 -11.08
C MET A 1 2.75 -10.32 -10.10
N ILE A 2 2.50 -9.86 -8.89
CA ILE A 2 3.47 -9.78 -7.78
C ILE A 2 3.13 -10.85 -6.76
N VAL A 3 4.13 -11.58 -6.31
CA VAL A 3 3.99 -12.59 -5.26
C VAL A 3 4.71 -12.12 -4.00
N VAL A 4 4.05 -12.27 -2.85
CA VAL A 4 4.65 -11.99 -1.54
C VAL A 4 4.59 -13.24 -0.69
N VAL A 5 5.72 -13.67 -0.17
CA VAL A 5 5.85 -14.86 0.67
C VAL A 5 6.22 -14.45 2.08
N PHE A 6 5.45 -14.90 3.06
CA PHE A 6 5.71 -14.68 4.48
C PHE A 6 5.96 -16.00 5.20
N ASN A 7 6.86 -16.02 6.15
CA ASN A 7 6.97 -17.13 7.12
C ASN A 7 6.15 -16.86 8.40
N LYS A 8 5.59 -15.67 8.56
CA LYS A 8 4.71 -15.29 9.67
C LYS A 8 3.66 -14.28 9.22
N PRO A 9 2.36 -14.45 9.51
CA PRO A 9 1.28 -13.60 9.04
C PRO A 9 1.17 -12.29 9.85
N ASP A 10 2.22 -11.47 9.83
CA ASP A 10 2.25 -10.15 10.43
C ASP A 10 2.45 -9.06 9.36
N PHE A 11 1.73 -7.93 9.52
CA PHE A 11 1.80 -6.75 8.64
C PHE A 11 1.40 -6.98 7.17
N GLU A 12 0.72 -8.06 6.87
CA GLU A 12 0.25 -8.42 5.52
C GLU A 12 -0.50 -7.27 4.84
N TYR A 13 -1.51 -6.73 5.51
CA TYR A 13 -2.31 -5.63 4.98
C TYR A 13 -1.46 -4.40 4.66
N ASP A 14 -0.50 -4.07 5.53
CA ASP A 14 0.39 -2.92 5.35
C ASP A 14 1.32 -3.10 4.14
N VAL A 15 1.84 -4.32 3.95
CA VAL A 15 2.68 -4.69 2.80
C VAL A 15 1.86 -4.68 1.52
N HIS A 16 0.71 -5.35 1.49
CA HIS A 16 -0.19 -5.37 0.34
C HIS A 16 -0.59 -3.96 -0.09
N SER A 17 -1.01 -3.13 0.86
CA SER A 17 -1.43 -1.76 0.58
C SER A 17 -0.31 -0.93 -0.03
N LEU A 18 0.92 -1.04 0.48
CA LEU A 18 2.08 -0.34 -0.07
C LEU A 18 2.42 -0.81 -1.50
N LEU A 19 2.41 -2.12 -1.73
CA LEU A 19 2.68 -2.68 -3.06
C LEU A 19 1.62 -2.24 -4.08
N LYS A 20 0.35 -2.21 -3.70
CA LYS A 20 -0.75 -1.73 -4.57
C LYS A 20 -0.63 -0.24 -4.91
N GLU A 21 -0.02 0.58 -4.06
CA GLU A 21 0.24 1.99 -4.37
C GLU A 21 1.40 2.15 -5.38
N PHE A 22 2.45 1.34 -5.27
CA PHE A 22 3.54 1.35 -6.25
C PHE A 22 3.14 0.71 -7.59
N PHE A 23 2.34 -0.34 -7.54
CA PHE A 23 1.97 -1.18 -8.68
C PHE A 23 0.44 -1.35 -8.78
N PRO A 24 -0.33 -0.29 -9.05
CA PRO A 24 -1.79 -0.32 -9.00
C PRO A 24 -2.42 -1.26 -10.03
N GLN A 25 -1.74 -1.56 -11.12
CA GLN A 25 -2.21 -2.44 -12.19
C GLN A 25 -1.83 -3.91 -11.97
N GLU A 26 -0.89 -4.19 -11.06
CA GLU A 26 -0.44 -5.54 -10.79
C GLU A 26 -1.38 -6.24 -9.80
N ASP A 27 -1.65 -7.52 -10.05
CA ASP A 27 -2.25 -8.38 -9.04
C ASP A 27 -1.21 -8.76 -7.99
N VAL A 28 -1.55 -8.66 -6.71
CA VAL A 28 -0.66 -8.95 -5.58
C VAL A 28 -1.22 -10.14 -4.82
N GLN A 29 -0.50 -11.25 -4.83
CA GLN A 29 -0.88 -12.50 -4.17
C GLN A 29 0.02 -12.77 -2.97
N MET A 30 -0.61 -13.17 -1.85
CA MET A 30 0.07 -13.43 -0.59
C MET A 30 0.13 -14.93 -0.32
N TYR A 31 1.33 -15.43 0.00
CA TYR A 31 1.59 -16.84 0.33
C TYR A 31 2.25 -16.93 1.70
N TYR A 32 2.00 -18.07 2.37
CA TYR A 32 2.55 -18.34 3.70
C TYR A 32 3.31 -19.64 3.71
N SER A 33 4.54 -19.61 4.21
CA SER A 33 5.36 -20.79 4.47
C SER A 33 5.28 -21.25 5.93
N CYS A 34 4.32 -20.72 6.71
CA CYS A 34 4.04 -21.15 8.08
C CYS A 34 2.97 -22.24 8.12
N SER A 35 2.89 -22.97 9.26
CA SER A 35 1.86 -24.01 9.44
C SER A 35 0.45 -23.43 9.46
N PRO A 36 -0.58 -24.17 9.00
CA PRO A 36 -1.98 -23.73 9.00
C PRO A 36 -2.46 -23.27 10.38
N ASP A 37 -2.01 -23.90 11.45
CA ASP A 37 -2.40 -23.58 12.84
C ASP A 37 -1.98 -22.16 13.27
N GLU A 38 -0.93 -21.60 12.67
CA GLU A 38 -0.46 -20.24 12.97
C GLU A 38 -1.28 -19.16 12.25
N VAL A 39 -2.02 -19.56 11.24
CA VAL A 39 -2.86 -18.68 10.40
C VAL A 39 -4.33 -18.73 10.84
N GLU A 40 -4.75 -19.83 11.50
CA GLU A 40 -6.13 -20.06 11.91
C GLU A 40 -6.61 -19.00 12.92
N GLY A 41 -7.75 -18.38 12.64
CA GLY A 41 -8.36 -17.35 13.51
C GLY A 41 -7.91 -15.90 13.26
N LYS A 42 -7.00 -15.64 12.31
CA LYS A 42 -6.67 -14.27 11.89
C LYS A 42 -7.56 -13.85 10.73
N ASN A 43 -8.20 -12.68 10.84
CA ASN A 43 -8.90 -12.03 9.72
C ASN A 43 -7.86 -11.52 8.72
N LEU A 44 -7.46 -12.39 7.79
CA LEU A 44 -6.48 -12.06 6.77
C LEU A 44 -7.21 -11.43 5.58
N ALA A 45 -6.70 -10.31 5.10
CA ALA A 45 -7.36 -9.49 4.08
C ALA A 45 -7.28 -10.08 2.66
N CYS A 46 -6.53 -11.17 2.46
CA CYS A 46 -6.21 -11.74 1.16
C CYS A 46 -6.46 -13.25 1.10
N THR A 47 -6.65 -13.80 -0.11
CA THR A 47 -6.77 -15.23 -0.33
C THR A 47 -5.49 -15.97 0.03
N HIS A 48 -5.60 -16.96 0.93
CA HIS A 48 -4.47 -17.78 1.35
C HIS A 48 -4.19 -18.86 0.31
N HIS A 49 -2.91 -19.00 -0.02
CA HIS A 49 -2.41 -20.16 -0.74
C HIS A 49 -1.31 -20.81 0.12
N GLU A 50 -1.46 -22.09 0.46
CA GLU A 50 -0.41 -22.85 1.11
C GLU A 50 0.72 -23.10 0.13
N MET A 51 1.97 -22.92 0.57
CA MET A 51 3.13 -23.34 -0.20
C MET A 51 3.27 -24.85 -0.09
N THR A 52 3.27 -25.54 -1.23
CA THR A 52 3.72 -26.93 -1.31
C THR A 52 5.25 -26.96 -1.33
N ASP A 53 5.88 -28.11 -0.95
CA ASP A 53 7.35 -28.30 -0.93
C ASP A 53 8.04 -27.97 -2.28
N ASP A 54 7.29 -27.93 -3.37
CA ASP A 54 7.74 -27.51 -4.72
C ASP A 54 7.63 -25.98 -4.98
N GLY A 55 7.30 -25.17 -3.98
CA GLY A 55 6.90 -23.76 -4.08
C GLY A 55 7.86 -22.80 -4.83
N VAL A 56 9.12 -23.18 -5.05
CA VAL A 56 10.08 -22.40 -5.85
C VAL A 56 9.76 -22.48 -7.35
N LYS A 57 9.09 -23.53 -7.82
CA LYS A 57 8.71 -23.67 -9.24
C LYS A 57 7.40 -22.94 -9.59
N GLU A 58 6.55 -22.69 -8.61
CA GLU A 58 5.20 -22.14 -8.79
C GLU A 58 5.20 -20.63 -9.12
N PHE A 59 6.28 -19.92 -8.78
CA PHE A 59 6.39 -18.48 -9.03
C PHE A 59 7.12 -18.11 -10.32
N ALA A 60 7.30 -19.04 -11.23
CA ALA A 60 7.98 -18.80 -12.53
C ALA A 60 7.26 -17.74 -13.39
N ASP A 61 5.94 -17.58 -13.22
CA ASP A 61 5.10 -16.61 -13.93
C ASP A 61 4.97 -15.27 -13.21
N ALA A 62 5.49 -15.14 -11.99
CA ALA A 62 5.49 -13.88 -11.26
C ALA A 62 6.52 -12.91 -11.87
N SER A 63 6.12 -11.68 -12.13
CA SER A 63 7.04 -10.61 -12.57
C SER A 63 7.98 -10.19 -11.45
N GLN A 64 7.52 -10.26 -10.20
CA GLN A 64 8.24 -9.86 -9.01
C GLN A 64 7.88 -10.77 -7.84
N VAL A 65 8.87 -11.11 -7.01
CA VAL A 65 8.68 -11.89 -5.79
C VAL A 65 9.29 -11.14 -4.61
N PHE A 66 8.49 -10.91 -3.58
CA PHE A 66 8.93 -10.40 -2.29
C PHE A 66 8.90 -11.53 -1.28
N LYS A 67 9.99 -11.72 -0.54
CA LYS A 67 10.08 -12.68 0.55
C LYS A 67 10.32 -11.93 1.85
N ILE A 68 9.50 -12.20 2.86
CA ILE A 68 9.52 -11.51 4.17
C ILE A 68 9.62 -12.57 5.24
N ASP A 69 10.83 -12.76 5.75
CA ASP A 69 11.16 -13.80 6.72
C ASP A 69 11.49 -13.20 8.09
N TYR A 70 10.74 -13.59 9.09
CA TYR A 70 11.00 -13.28 10.50
C TYR A 70 12.03 -14.28 11.05
N VAL A 71 13.20 -13.80 11.44
CA VAL A 71 14.32 -14.61 11.95
C VAL A 71 14.80 -14.03 13.27
N GLY A 72 14.34 -14.58 14.39
CA GLY A 72 14.65 -14.07 15.74
C GLY A 72 14.11 -12.63 15.92
N GLU A 73 15.01 -11.69 16.21
CA GLU A 73 14.70 -10.27 16.40
C GLU A 73 14.88 -9.44 15.11
N GLU A 74 14.97 -10.07 13.97
CA GLU A 74 15.10 -9.40 12.67
C GLU A 74 13.99 -9.83 11.71
N ILE A 75 13.67 -8.96 10.74
CA ILE A 75 12.91 -9.30 9.54
C ILE A 75 13.83 -9.12 8.35
N ALA A 76 14.07 -10.20 7.61
CA ALA A 76 14.76 -10.17 6.34
C ALA A 76 13.74 -9.95 5.21
N VAL A 77 14.02 -8.99 4.34
CA VAL A 77 13.21 -8.70 3.15
C VAL A 77 14.06 -8.91 1.93
N GLU A 78 13.61 -9.76 1.04
CA GLU A 78 14.22 -10.01 -0.27
C GLU A 78 13.22 -9.66 -1.37
N TRP A 79 13.67 -8.92 -2.37
CA TRP A 79 12.90 -8.62 -3.57
C TRP A 79 13.64 -9.14 -4.80
N THR A 80 13.01 -10.05 -5.52
CA THR A 80 13.53 -10.65 -6.74
C THR A 80 12.71 -10.17 -7.94
N LEU A 81 13.39 -9.63 -8.93
CA LEU A 81 12.84 -9.28 -10.24
C LEU A 81 13.05 -10.45 -11.20
N ASN A 82 11.99 -11.01 -11.71
CA ASN A 82 12.06 -11.98 -12.80
C ASN A 82 12.02 -11.20 -14.12
N MET A 83 13.14 -11.05 -14.76
CA MET A 83 13.22 -10.50 -16.12
C MET A 83 12.57 -11.50 -17.07
N VAL A 84 11.25 -11.39 -17.26
CA VAL A 84 10.56 -12.09 -18.36
C VAL A 84 11.00 -11.39 -19.63
N GLY A 85 11.86 -12.04 -20.41
CA GLY A 85 12.24 -11.53 -21.72
C GLY A 85 10.96 -11.32 -22.56
N ASP A 86 10.76 -10.10 -23.05
CA ASP A 86 9.64 -9.73 -23.91
C ASP A 86 9.55 -10.73 -25.09
N LYS A 87 8.52 -11.56 -25.07
CA LYS A 87 8.19 -12.43 -26.22
C LYS A 87 7.73 -11.64 -27.46
N ALA A 88 7.57 -10.32 -27.33
CA ALA A 88 7.01 -9.46 -28.37
C ALA A 88 8.01 -9.04 -29.46
N ASP A 89 9.33 -9.17 -29.24
CA ASP A 89 10.35 -8.73 -30.23
C ASP A 89 10.82 -9.83 -31.19
N ARG A 90 10.20 -11.03 -31.20
CA ARG A 90 10.61 -12.13 -32.08
C ARG A 90 9.98 -12.15 -33.48
N GLU A 91 9.11 -11.17 -33.81
CA GLU A 91 8.41 -11.16 -35.09
C GLU A 91 8.76 -9.99 -36.03
N ASN A 92 9.86 -9.28 -35.80
CA ASN A 92 10.30 -8.28 -36.77
C ASN A 92 11.79 -8.40 -37.12
N PRO A 93 12.15 -9.16 -38.19
CA PRO A 93 13.54 -9.40 -38.58
C PRO A 93 14.23 -8.20 -39.28
N ASP A 94 13.58 -7.05 -39.44
CA ASP A 94 14.06 -5.95 -40.32
C ASP A 94 14.49 -4.68 -39.55
N LYS A 95 15.09 -4.78 -38.37
CA LYS A 95 15.83 -3.66 -37.78
C LYS A 95 17.33 -3.87 -37.89
N GLU A 96 17.91 -3.45 -39.04
CA GLU A 96 19.33 -3.20 -39.17
C GLU A 96 19.81 -2.22 -38.11
N ILE A 97 20.66 -2.71 -37.22
CA ILE A 97 21.35 -1.90 -36.22
C ILE A 97 22.58 -1.26 -36.86
N LEU A 98 22.50 0.03 -37.11
CA LEU A 98 23.68 0.88 -37.32
C LEU A 98 24.48 0.98 -36.02
N ASN A 99 25.46 0.12 -35.85
CA ASN A 99 26.49 0.31 -34.84
C ASN A 99 27.87 0.46 -35.51
N ASN A 100 28.34 1.70 -35.54
CA ASN A 100 29.71 2.03 -35.77
C ASN A 100 30.39 2.31 -34.44
N SER A 101 31.22 1.38 -33.97
CA SER A 101 32.57 1.69 -33.46
C SER A 101 33.30 0.42 -32.98
N ARG A 102 34.50 0.32 -33.50
CA ARG A 102 35.51 -0.73 -33.31
C ARG A 102 35.92 -0.91 -31.84
N THR A 103 36.04 -2.17 -31.40
CA THR A 103 37.30 -2.65 -30.78
C THR A 103 37.31 -4.19 -30.77
N THR A 104 38.43 -4.72 -31.14
CA THR A 104 38.83 -6.13 -31.27
C THR A 104 39.00 -6.80 -29.90
N GLY A 105 38.49 -8.03 -29.73
CA GLY A 105 38.81 -8.90 -28.62
C GLY A 105 37.86 -10.11 -28.56
N ASP A 106 38.37 -11.28 -28.74
CA ASP A 106 37.84 -12.63 -28.73
C ASP A 106 36.44 -12.81 -28.12
N MET A 107 35.43 -13.03 -29.00
CA MET A 107 34.13 -13.55 -28.61
C MET A 107 34.08 -15.06 -28.80
N GLN A 108 34.21 -15.80 -27.71
CA GLN A 108 33.73 -17.17 -27.65
C GLN A 108 32.22 -17.19 -27.86
N GLN A 109 31.75 -18.03 -28.79
CA GLN A 109 30.35 -18.27 -29.06
C GLN A 109 29.64 -18.80 -27.79
N ALA A 110 28.84 -17.95 -27.13
CA ALA A 110 27.93 -18.39 -26.10
C ALA A 110 26.77 -19.14 -26.77
N THR A 111 26.58 -20.39 -26.44
CA THR A 111 25.48 -21.24 -26.89
C THR A 111 24.20 -20.82 -26.20
N ILE A 112 23.05 -20.96 -26.89
CA ILE A 112 21.69 -20.60 -26.45
C ILE A 112 21.22 -21.24 -25.11
N SER A 113 22.03 -22.20 -24.58
CA SER A 113 21.82 -22.83 -23.28
C SER A 113 22.19 -21.97 -22.06
N ASP A 114 22.87 -20.82 -22.24
CA ASP A 114 23.42 -20.01 -21.15
C ASP A 114 22.64 -18.73 -20.85
N ILE A 115 21.44 -18.57 -21.42
CA ILE A 115 20.48 -17.54 -20.98
C ILE A 115 19.80 -18.06 -19.70
N LYS A 116 20.58 -18.16 -18.63
CA LYS A 116 20.04 -18.15 -17.27
C LYS A 116 19.34 -16.83 -17.10
N THR A 117 18.02 -16.88 -16.84
CA THR A 117 17.22 -15.73 -16.45
C THR A 117 17.98 -14.98 -15.37
N ALA A 118 18.51 -13.80 -15.69
CA ALA A 118 19.23 -12.99 -14.71
C ALA A 118 18.19 -12.56 -13.66
N ARG A 119 18.24 -13.17 -12.48
CA ARG A 119 17.46 -12.77 -11.33
C ARG A 119 18.28 -11.74 -10.58
N GLU A 120 17.85 -10.51 -10.60
CA GLU A 120 18.39 -9.49 -9.71
C GLU A 120 17.60 -9.56 -8.41
N SER A 121 18.28 -9.78 -7.29
CA SER A 121 17.68 -9.73 -5.97
C SER A 121 18.29 -8.60 -5.14
N ILE A 122 17.42 -7.87 -4.45
CA ILE A 122 17.78 -6.83 -3.48
C ILE A 122 17.36 -7.35 -2.11
N CYS A 123 18.27 -7.36 -1.15
CA CYS A 123 18.01 -7.83 0.21
C CYS A 123 18.26 -6.71 1.21
N THR A 124 17.43 -6.66 2.27
CA THR A 124 17.64 -5.80 3.43
C THR A 124 17.17 -6.50 4.70
N LYS A 125 17.65 -6.03 5.86
CA LYS A 125 17.23 -6.52 7.17
C LYS A 125 16.82 -5.36 8.05
N ILE A 126 15.81 -5.57 8.86
CA ILE A 126 15.34 -4.63 9.87
C ILE A 126 15.26 -5.32 11.23
N SER A 127 15.50 -4.56 12.30
CA SER A 127 15.29 -5.05 13.67
C SER A 127 13.81 -5.00 14.04
N VAL A 128 13.34 -6.03 14.74
CA VAL A 128 12.02 -6.08 15.36
C VAL A 128 12.08 -5.38 16.70
N ASP A 129 11.13 -4.49 16.96
CA ASP A 129 10.89 -3.96 18.29
C ASP A 129 9.74 -4.74 18.93
N SER A 130 10.07 -5.64 19.86
CA SER A 130 9.07 -6.49 20.51
C SER A 130 8.14 -5.70 21.43
N ALA A 131 8.56 -4.52 21.89
CA ALA A 131 7.76 -3.62 22.75
C ALA A 131 6.88 -2.68 21.91
N ASP A 132 7.30 -2.30 20.71
CA ASP A 132 6.55 -1.40 19.83
C ASP A 132 6.30 -2.03 18.43
N ARG A 133 5.16 -2.69 18.32
CA ARG A 133 4.70 -3.27 17.05
C ARG A 133 4.51 -2.21 15.96
N LYS A 134 4.15 -0.96 16.34
CA LYS A 134 3.96 0.13 15.39
C LYS A 134 5.29 0.57 14.79
N GLU A 135 6.33 0.64 15.60
CA GLU A 135 7.69 0.97 15.16
C GLU A 135 8.23 -0.12 14.21
N THR A 136 8.09 -1.41 14.56
CA THR A 136 8.46 -2.53 13.68
C THR A 136 7.76 -2.43 12.32
N LYS A 137 6.44 -2.13 12.32
CA LYS A 137 5.68 -1.92 11.09
C LYS A 137 6.24 -0.77 10.25
N ASN A 138 6.54 0.37 10.86
CA ASN A 138 7.09 1.53 10.17
C ASN A 138 8.44 1.19 9.53
N ARG A 139 9.34 0.52 10.25
CA ARG A 139 10.64 0.06 9.72
C ARG A 139 10.46 -0.86 8.52
N LEU A 140 9.53 -1.82 8.58
CA LEU A 140 9.26 -2.72 7.46
C LEU A 140 8.76 -1.95 6.23
N LYS A 141 7.82 -1.03 6.41
CA LYS A 141 7.31 -0.19 5.32
C LYS A 141 8.39 0.70 4.72
N LEU A 142 9.25 1.30 5.53
CA LEU A 142 10.38 2.11 5.08
C LEU A 142 11.39 1.28 4.28
N ALA A 143 11.71 0.08 4.74
CA ALA A 143 12.62 -0.83 4.04
C ALA A 143 12.07 -1.22 2.68
N LEU A 144 10.82 -1.68 2.61
CA LEU A 144 10.14 -2.01 1.35
C LEU A 144 10.07 -0.80 0.41
N TYR A 145 9.64 0.35 0.91
CA TYR A 145 9.58 1.59 0.13
C TYR A 145 10.93 1.91 -0.51
N SER A 146 11.99 1.94 0.31
CA SER A 146 13.35 2.27 -0.17
C SER A 146 13.88 1.26 -1.17
N MET A 147 13.56 -0.04 -1.02
CA MET A 147 13.93 -1.07 -1.98
C MET A 147 13.23 -0.84 -3.32
N ILE A 148 11.92 -0.62 -3.30
CA ILE A 148 11.11 -0.43 -4.51
C ILE A 148 11.49 0.89 -5.20
N GLU A 149 11.67 1.97 -4.45
CA GLU A 149 12.09 3.27 -4.99
C GLU A 149 13.45 3.16 -5.71
N LYS A 150 14.44 2.49 -5.09
CA LYS A 150 15.77 2.26 -5.70
C LYS A 150 15.69 1.42 -6.96
N GLY A 151 14.88 0.36 -6.97
CA GLY A 151 14.79 -0.55 -8.10
C GLY A 151 13.93 -0.03 -9.25
N THR A 152 12.93 0.83 -8.97
CA THR A 152 11.98 1.33 -9.98
C THR A 152 12.18 2.79 -10.35
N GLY A 153 12.89 3.56 -9.54
CA GLY A 153 12.98 5.02 -9.66
C GLY A 153 11.67 5.77 -9.35
N LYS A 154 10.63 5.07 -8.86
CA LYS A 154 9.32 5.67 -8.53
C LYS A 154 9.26 6.05 -7.06
N SER A 155 8.74 7.24 -6.76
CA SER A 155 8.39 7.67 -5.41
C SER A 155 6.88 7.93 -5.29
N LEU A 156 6.33 7.70 -4.11
CA LEU A 156 4.92 7.97 -3.83
C LEU A 156 4.77 9.32 -3.13
N PRO A 157 3.80 10.15 -3.52
CA PRO A 157 3.62 11.49 -2.93
C PRO A 157 3.38 11.47 -1.41
N TRP A 158 2.70 10.43 -0.91
CA TRP A 158 2.43 10.22 0.51
C TRP A 158 3.44 9.29 1.21
N GLY A 159 4.50 8.89 0.50
CA GLY A 159 5.51 7.97 1.02
C GLY A 159 4.92 6.64 1.45
N THR A 160 5.18 6.23 2.70
CA THR A 160 4.66 4.97 3.27
C THR A 160 3.25 5.09 3.85
N LEU A 161 2.60 6.27 3.77
CA LEU A 161 1.24 6.48 4.28
C LEU A 161 0.22 5.91 3.30
N SER A 162 -0.31 4.74 3.58
CA SER A 162 -1.34 4.06 2.79
C SER A 162 -2.62 3.89 3.60
N GLY A 163 -3.77 4.10 2.96
CA GLY A 163 -5.09 3.81 3.51
C GLY A 163 -5.51 4.61 4.74
N ILE A 164 -4.79 5.68 5.12
CA ILE A 164 -5.10 6.52 6.28
C ILE A 164 -5.33 7.98 5.87
N ARG A 165 -5.89 8.75 6.80
CA ARG A 165 -6.03 10.21 6.69
C ARG A 165 -4.73 10.88 7.19
N PRO A 166 -3.80 11.32 6.31
CA PRO A 166 -2.49 11.84 6.74
C PRO A 166 -2.59 13.08 7.62
N THR A 167 -3.62 13.91 7.41
CA THR A 167 -3.89 15.11 8.22
C THR A 167 -4.10 14.82 9.70
N LYS A 168 -4.56 13.60 10.07
CA LYS A 168 -4.67 13.19 11.49
C LYS A 168 -3.31 13.13 12.18
N ILE A 169 -2.26 12.76 11.46
CA ILE A 169 -0.91 12.70 12.02
C ILE A 169 -0.41 14.12 12.28
N ALA A 170 -0.54 15.01 11.27
CA ALA A 170 -0.18 16.41 11.43
C ALA A 170 -0.99 17.09 12.56
N MET A 171 -2.31 16.79 12.67
CA MET A 171 -3.15 17.29 13.77
C MET A 171 -2.60 16.88 15.12
N LYS A 172 -2.29 15.58 15.27
CA LYS A 172 -1.73 15.07 16.53
C LYS A 172 -0.40 15.73 16.87
N CYS A 173 0.50 15.93 15.93
CA CYS A 173 1.76 16.64 16.15
C CYS A 173 1.51 18.08 16.67
N ILE A 174 0.52 18.78 16.09
CA ILE A 174 0.14 20.14 16.52
C ILE A 174 -0.48 20.13 17.92
N GLU A 175 -1.34 19.14 18.23
CA GLU A 175 -1.93 18.96 19.56
C GLU A 175 -0.89 18.62 20.62
N ASP A 176 0.12 17.84 20.27
CA ASP A 176 1.28 17.51 21.11
C ASP A 176 2.26 18.70 21.25
N GLY A 177 1.97 19.86 20.62
CA GLY A 177 2.74 21.12 20.75
C GLY A 177 3.96 21.20 19.83
N MET A 178 4.10 20.32 18.84
CA MET A 178 5.19 20.39 17.87
C MET A 178 5.07 21.62 16.96
N SER A 179 6.19 22.22 16.66
CA SER A 179 6.28 23.29 15.65
C SER A 179 6.05 22.74 14.24
N ASP A 180 5.81 23.63 13.29
CA ASP A 180 5.66 23.25 11.87
C ASP A 180 6.91 22.52 11.35
N LYS A 181 8.09 22.96 11.77
CA LYS A 181 9.34 22.35 11.38
C LYS A 181 9.48 20.93 11.95
N GLU A 182 9.21 20.74 13.22
CA GLU A 182 9.27 19.43 13.87
C GLU A 182 8.23 18.47 13.26
N THR A 183 7.02 18.97 12.98
CA THR A 183 5.98 18.18 12.28
C THR A 183 6.42 17.81 10.86
N TYR A 184 7.06 18.76 10.15
CA TYR A 184 7.60 18.53 8.81
C TYR A 184 8.69 17.46 8.86
N ASP A 185 9.69 17.62 9.72
CA ASP A 185 10.81 16.69 9.86
C ASP A 185 10.29 15.28 10.24
N TYR A 186 9.35 15.18 11.17
CA TYR A 186 8.72 13.92 11.57
C TYR A 186 8.01 13.21 10.41
N LEU A 187 7.19 13.94 9.64
CA LEU A 187 6.47 13.36 8.49
C LEU A 187 7.43 12.95 7.36
N LYS A 188 8.50 13.71 7.18
CA LYS A 188 9.53 13.44 6.18
C LYS A 188 10.35 12.22 6.50
N GLU A 189 10.84 12.12 7.73
CA GLU A 189 11.73 11.04 8.18
C GLU A 189 10.98 9.73 8.44
N THR A 190 9.80 9.82 9.07
CA THR A 190 9.05 8.62 9.46
C THR A 190 8.27 8.02 8.30
N TYR A 191 7.78 8.85 7.38
CA TYR A 191 6.86 8.37 6.34
C TYR A 191 7.34 8.63 4.91
N LEU A 192 8.44 9.33 4.69
CA LEU A 192 8.97 9.70 3.38
C LEU A 192 7.95 10.47 2.51
N ALA A 193 7.04 11.20 3.13
CA ALA A 193 6.07 12.01 2.41
C ALA A 193 6.76 13.15 1.65
N SER A 194 6.19 13.56 0.51
CA SER A 194 6.73 14.68 -0.27
C SER A 194 6.49 16.02 0.43
N ASP A 195 7.33 16.99 0.16
CA ASP A 195 7.27 18.34 0.74
C ASP A 195 5.92 19.00 0.50
N GLU A 196 5.35 18.82 -0.71
CA GLU A 196 4.01 19.29 -1.07
C GLU A 196 2.94 18.69 -0.16
N LYS A 197 2.97 17.36 0.06
CA LYS A 197 1.96 16.66 0.85
C LYS A 197 2.10 16.92 2.34
N ILE A 198 3.32 17.11 2.83
CA ILE A 198 3.58 17.53 4.20
C ILE A 198 3.01 18.94 4.44
N GLY A 199 3.34 19.89 3.57
CA GLY A 199 2.83 21.26 3.67
C GLY A 199 1.30 21.31 3.60
N LEU A 200 0.69 20.52 2.72
CA LEU A 200 -0.76 20.36 2.63
C LEU A 200 -1.36 19.83 3.94
N SER A 201 -0.76 18.77 4.52
CA SER A 201 -1.24 18.15 5.76
C SER A 201 -1.19 19.12 6.94
N ILE A 202 -0.09 19.85 7.12
CA ILE A 202 0.06 20.85 8.17
C ILE A 202 -0.95 21.98 7.98
N GLY A 203 -1.11 22.49 6.74
CA GLY A 203 -2.05 23.56 6.44
C GLY A 203 -3.51 23.19 6.71
N ILE A 204 -3.91 21.95 6.38
CA ILE A 204 -5.25 21.44 6.67
C ILE A 204 -5.43 21.26 8.18
N ALA A 205 -4.48 20.61 8.87
CA ALA A 205 -4.56 20.37 10.30
C ALA A 205 -4.71 21.69 11.11
N LYS A 206 -3.98 22.73 10.75
CA LYS A 206 -4.12 24.05 11.37
C LYS A 206 -5.51 24.66 11.17
N ARG A 207 -6.08 24.52 9.96
CA ARG A 207 -7.44 25.01 9.68
C ARG A 207 -8.50 24.20 10.44
N GLU A 208 -8.35 22.89 10.47
CA GLU A 208 -9.23 22.01 11.26
C GLU A 208 -9.18 22.39 12.75
N LYS A 209 -7.95 22.55 13.32
CA LYS A 209 -7.79 22.96 14.71
C LYS A 209 -8.45 24.31 15.01
N ALA A 210 -8.22 25.32 14.17
CA ALA A 210 -8.83 26.65 14.35
C ALA A 210 -10.37 26.62 14.29
N LEU A 211 -10.98 25.66 13.60
CA LEU A 211 -12.43 25.44 13.59
C LEU A 211 -12.89 24.70 14.85
N LEU A 212 -12.17 23.66 15.24
CA LEU A 212 -12.49 22.85 16.43
C LEU A 212 -12.36 23.65 17.73
N ASP A 213 -11.35 24.53 17.82
CA ASP A 213 -11.16 25.41 18.97
C ASP A 213 -12.34 26.38 19.24
N ARG A 214 -13.26 26.53 18.26
CA ARG A 214 -14.50 27.31 18.40
C ARG A 214 -15.72 26.50 18.88
N VAL A 215 -15.55 25.22 18.96
CA VAL A 215 -16.63 24.25 19.31
C VAL A 215 -16.19 23.49 20.52
N ASP A 216 -17.06 23.46 21.56
CA ASP A 216 -16.83 22.59 22.72
C ASP A 216 -17.13 21.12 22.30
N TYR A 217 -16.17 20.49 21.60
CA TYR A 217 -16.35 19.12 21.12
C TYR A 217 -16.04 18.06 22.19
N ASP A 218 -15.37 18.43 23.28
CA ASP A 218 -15.10 17.52 24.39
C ASP A 218 -16.37 17.20 25.19
N ASN A 219 -17.29 18.19 25.32
CA ASN A 219 -18.55 18.02 26.03
C ASN A 219 -19.76 18.01 25.07
N GLY A 220 -19.52 18.21 23.79
CA GLY A 220 -20.55 18.23 22.75
C GLY A 220 -20.66 16.92 21.99
N TYR A 221 -21.45 16.95 20.92
CA TYR A 221 -21.56 15.84 19.98
C TYR A 221 -21.66 16.36 18.54
N SER A 222 -21.22 15.56 17.60
CA SER A 222 -21.43 15.81 16.17
C SER A 222 -22.60 14.96 15.69
N LEU A 223 -23.61 15.61 15.11
CA LEU A 223 -24.74 14.94 14.49
C LEU A 223 -24.51 14.82 12.99
N TYR A 224 -24.41 13.59 12.50
CA TYR A 224 -24.39 13.29 11.06
C TYR A 224 -25.77 12.83 10.61
N ILE A 225 -26.37 13.54 9.64
CA ILE A 225 -27.65 13.18 9.05
C ILE A 225 -27.39 12.71 7.62
N GLY A 226 -27.47 11.40 7.39
CA GLY A 226 -27.33 10.80 6.07
C GLY A 226 -28.65 10.85 5.30
N ILE A 227 -28.63 11.41 4.09
CA ILE A 227 -29.77 11.37 3.16
C ILE A 227 -29.38 10.49 1.97
N PRO A 228 -29.95 9.25 1.88
CA PRO A 228 -29.50 8.27 0.88
C PRO A 228 -30.17 8.45 -0.48
N PHE A 229 -30.99 9.50 -0.67
CA PHE A 229 -31.68 9.74 -1.93
C PHE A 229 -30.89 10.66 -2.84
N CYS A 230 -30.53 10.14 -4.02
CA CYS A 230 -29.76 10.86 -5.02
C CYS A 230 -30.51 10.93 -6.36
N PRO A 231 -30.28 11.96 -7.20
CA PRO A 231 -30.85 11.99 -8.55
C PRO A 231 -30.46 10.77 -9.39
N SER A 232 -29.20 10.31 -9.22
CA SER A 232 -28.67 9.09 -9.83
C SER A 232 -27.57 8.53 -8.92
N THR A 233 -27.24 7.24 -9.08
CA THR A 233 -26.09 6.64 -8.38
C THR A 233 -24.82 6.92 -9.16
N CYS A 234 -23.83 7.57 -8.53
CA CYS A 234 -22.52 7.81 -9.12
C CYS A 234 -21.75 6.48 -9.27
N ALA A 235 -21.01 6.33 -10.37
CA ALA A 235 -20.26 5.09 -10.65
C ALA A 235 -19.22 4.73 -9.56
N TYR A 236 -18.77 5.70 -8.78
CA TYR A 236 -17.78 5.55 -7.68
C TYR A 236 -18.43 5.61 -6.28
N CYS A 237 -19.77 5.56 -6.17
CA CYS A 237 -20.45 5.72 -4.88
C CYS A 237 -20.30 4.47 -4.02
N SER A 238 -19.72 4.63 -2.83
CA SER A 238 -19.60 3.58 -1.80
C SER A 238 -20.68 3.70 -0.70
N PHE A 239 -21.51 4.74 -0.75
CA PHE A 239 -22.60 4.95 0.19
C PHE A 239 -23.88 4.27 -0.25
N THR A 240 -24.78 3.99 0.70
CA THR A 240 -26.14 3.59 0.37
C THR A 240 -26.80 4.69 -0.46
N SER A 241 -27.22 4.37 -1.67
CA SER A 241 -27.80 5.32 -2.62
C SER A 241 -29.07 4.78 -3.25
N TYR A 242 -30.17 5.52 -3.09
CA TYR A 242 -31.46 5.20 -3.67
C TYR A 242 -31.82 6.26 -4.73
N PRO A 243 -31.85 5.88 -6.03
CA PRO A 243 -32.22 6.83 -7.09
C PRO A 243 -33.63 7.37 -6.92
N LEU A 244 -33.80 8.69 -6.93
CA LEU A 244 -35.09 9.36 -6.76
C LEU A 244 -36.12 8.94 -7.81
N GLY A 245 -35.71 8.56 -9.02
CA GLY A 245 -36.60 8.07 -10.05
C GLY A 245 -37.43 6.84 -9.63
N VAL A 246 -36.87 6.01 -8.75
CA VAL A 246 -37.51 4.78 -8.24
C VAL A 246 -38.08 4.97 -6.85
N TRP A 247 -37.41 5.75 -6.00
CA TRP A 247 -37.70 5.81 -4.56
C TRP A 247 -38.40 7.08 -4.11
N LYS A 248 -38.81 7.95 -5.03
CA LYS A 248 -39.45 9.25 -4.71
C LYS A 248 -40.57 9.13 -3.70
N ASN A 249 -41.42 8.12 -3.83
CA ASN A 249 -42.58 7.92 -2.97
C ASN A 249 -42.27 7.44 -1.54
N ARG A 250 -40.97 7.10 -1.25
CA ARG A 250 -40.49 6.63 0.05
C ARG A 250 -39.68 7.69 0.80
N VAL A 251 -39.52 8.88 0.23
CA VAL A 251 -38.73 9.96 0.84
C VAL A 251 -39.35 10.44 2.13
N ASP A 252 -40.66 10.68 2.09
CA ASP A 252 -41.40 11.17 3.27
C ASP A 252 -41.40 10.12 4.40
N ASP A 253 -41.64 8.84 4.08
CA ASP A 253 -41.54 7.74 5.05
C ASP A 253 -40.17 7.70 5.74
N TYR A 254 -39.09 7.96 4.97
CA TYR A 254 -37.74 8.02 5.52
C TYR A 254 -37.55 9.22 6.45
N LEU A 255 -38.01 10.39 6.07
CA LEU A 255 -37.92 11.61 6.88
C LEU A 255 -38.68 11.46 8.20
N ASP A 256 -39.87 10.87 8.15
CA ASP A 256 -40.67 10.57 9.34
C ASP A 256 -39.98 9.57 10.28
N ALA A 257 -39.37 8.52 9.70
CA ALA A 257 -38.56 7.56 10.45
C ALA A 257 -37.35 8.21 11.10
N LEU A 258 -36.62 9.08 10.35
CA LEU A 258 -35.47 9.83 10.83
C LEU A 258 -35.83 10.77 11.98
N GLU A 259 -36.96 11.48 11.87
CA GLU A 259 -37.46 12.35 12.94
C GLU A 259 -37.83 11.56 14.21
N LYS A 260 -38.43 10.39 14.04
CA LYS A 260 -38.75 9.48 15.13
C LYS A 260 -37.51 8.96 15.82
N ASP A 261 -36.49 8.53 15.04
CA ASP A 261 -35.21 8.06 15.56
C ASP A 261 -34.49 9.16 16.35
N ARG A 262 -34.44 10.39 15.82
CA ARG A 262 -33.89 11.54 16.54
C ARG A 262 -34.52 11.77 17.90
N LYS A 263 -35.83 11.56 18.02
CA LYS A 263 -36.56 11.71 19.28
C LYS A 263 -36.26 10.58 20.26
N SER A 264 -35.92 9.40 19.79
CA SER A 264 -35.61 8.23 20.62
C SER A 264 -34.19 8.26 21.19
N THR A 265 -33.29 9.04 20.59
CA THR A 265 -31.87 9.13 20.95
C THR A 265 -31.56 10.17 22.05
N ARG A 266 -32.61 10.75 22.69
CA ARG A 266 -32.46 11.70 23.80
C ARG A 266 -32.59 11.04 25.15
#